data_903d874f3241b1cb56c6dced563b3ba5
#
_entry.id   903d874f3241b1cb56c6dced563b3ba5
#
_cell.length_a   1.000
_cell.length_b   1.000
_cell.length_c   1.000
_cell.angle_alpha   90.00
_cell.angle_beta   90.00
_cell.angle_gamma   90.00
#
_symmetry.space_group_name_H-M   'P 1'
#
loop_
_entity.id
_entity.type
_entity.pdbx_description
1 polymer ?
#
loop_
_entity_poly.entity_id
_entity_poly.type
_entity_poly.pdbx_seq_one_letter_code
_entity_poly.pdbx_strand_id
1 'polypeptide(L)'
;MPRPPTTTVDPALDAAALLRRIGFFGLFVVLPVAAQVSRRATVVLAPIAVVLLITASAIDQHQRAVWPAVRRLLTAPSFLAGMLVVFWSALSLVWTPFPGPASERLANLIATVVMTLLAYLALPDRMRSANLYLLPLGVAAAAIVAILINLVGDAMLKDNPDGDSALERGAVLLALLAWPAVAWLRSRRRDIGSLVVVVLVAGALLLAPGVTALFALAVGALAFALTHWRLSLGVRVTAIAAAGLLVVAPLLPFLARPIGVALFGPVAPGVLALKAWQKVVTLEPVRLVTGHGLETALRGRIFGILPINAPTTMLFELWYELGVVGAFAAAFALYGAIHRAGRDATVLAPCAMAAFATAFAIGCVGVGLVTIWWLTTLSMAILTFVAIERGQFRSRRPKVGLIPRLPARG
;
A
#
# COMPACT_ATOMS: atom_id res chain seq x y z
N MET A 1 44.81 1.27 37.93
CA MET A 1 43.99 1.41 36.72
C MET A 1 42.57 1.66 37.17
N PRO A 2 41.95 2.81 36.89
CA PRO A 2 40.53 3.02 37.20
C PRO A 2 39.71 2.11 36.28
N ARG A 3 38.75 1.38 36.87
CA ARG A 3 37.76 0.59 36.12
C ARG A 3 36.99 1.50 35.21
N PRO A 4 36.77 1.17 33.91
CA PRO A 4 35.90 1.94 33.06
C PRO A 4 34.50 2.01 33.71
N PRO A 5 33.80 3.16 33.63
CA PRO A 5 32.48 3.28 34.20
C PRO A 5 31.59 2.22 33.57
N THR A 6 31.02 1.37 34.41
CA THR A 6 29.94 0.47 34.01
C THR A 6 28.84 1.36 33.46
N THR A 7 28.66 1.37 32.13
CA THR A 7 27.51 1.99 31.51
C THR A 7 26.27 1.28 32.03
N THR A 8 25.61 1.88 32.99
CA THR A 8 24.29 1.41 33.47
C THR A 8 23.38 1.49 32.28
N VAL A 9 23.08 0.32 31.69
CA VAL A 9 22.12 0.20 30.59
C VAL A 9 20.78 0.63 31.19
N ASP A 10 20.17 1.67 30.60
CA ASP A 10 18.86 2.14 31.04
C ASP A 10 17.80 1.07 30.68
N PRO A 11 17.13 0.44 31.67
CA PRO A 11 16.15 -0.61 31.42
C PRO A 11 15.01 -0.15 30.51
N ALA A 12 14.69 1.15 30.52
CA ALA A 12 13.66 1.72 29.65
C ALA A 12 14.05 1.68 28.18
N LEU A 13 15.32 1.98 27.87
CA LEU A 13 15.85 1.92 26.50
C LEU A 13 15.90 0.48 25.95
N ASP A 14 16.23 -0.49 26.81
CA ASP A 14 16.20 -1.91 26.43
C ASP A 14 14.78 -2.39 26.16
N ALA A 15 13.81 -2.02 27.00
CA ALA A 15 12.40 -2.31 26.80
C ALA A 15 11.89 -1.70 25.48
N ALA A 16 12.23 -0.44 25.20
CA ALA A 16 11.87 0.22 23.95
C ALA A 16 12.49 -0.48 22.73
N ALA A 17 13.75 -0.91 22.83
CA ALA A 17 14.43 -1.66 21.77
C ALA A 17 13.77 -3.02 21.52
N LEU A 18 13.35 -3.73 22.57
CA LEU A 18 12.65 -5.01 22.48
C LEU A 18 11.27 -4.85 21.83
N LEU A 19 10.46 -3.90 22.30
CA LEU A 19 9.14 -3.62 21.74
C LEU A 19 9.24 -3.27 20.25
N ARG A 20 10.22 -2.46 19.88
CA ARG A 20 10.49 -2.10 18.50
C ARG A 20 10.86 -3.31 17.64
N ARG A 21 11.68 -4.22 18.17
CA ARG A 21 12.06 -5.46 17.49
C ARG A 21 10.87 -6.37 17.28
N ILE A 22 10.03 -6.56 18.31
CA ILE A 22 8.79 -7.35 18.24
C ILE A 22 7.83 -6.72 17.23
N GLY A 23 7.64 -5.39 17.27
CA GLY A 23 6.79 -4.66 16.31
C GLY A 23 7.22 -4.86 14.86
N PHE A 24 8.51 -4.73 14.55
CA PHE A 24 9.01 -4.97 13.18
C PHE A 24 8.94 -6.45 12.77
N PHE A 25 9.18 -7.38 13.67
CA PHE A 25 9.00 -8.79 13.40
C PHE A 25 7.53 -9.10 13.08
N GLY A 26 6.62 -8.55 13.89
CA GLY A 26 5.17 -8.63 13.64
C GLY A 26 4.79 -8.10 12.26
N LEU A 27 5.25 -6.90 11.89
CA LEU A 27 4.92 -6.27 10.62
C LEU A 27 5.54 -6.95 9.40
N PHE A 28 6.81 -7.36 9.50
CA PHE A 28 7.57 -7.79 8.33
C PHE A 28 7.60 -9.30 8.14
N VAL A 29 7.33 -10.08 9.18
CA VAL A 29 7.35 -11.56 9.10
C VAL A 29 5.99 -12.16 9.44
N VAL A 30 5.48 -11.88 10.65
CA VAL A 30 4.26 -12.55 11.13
C VAL A 30 3.06 -12.16 10.26
N LEU A 31 2.89 -10.88 9.97
CA LEU A 31 1.74 -10.39 9.23
C LEU A 31 1.69 -10.94 7.79
N PRO A 32 2.76 -10.90 6.95
CA PRO A 32 2.70 -11.47 5.61
C PRO A 32 2.42 -12.97 5.60
N VAL A 33 2.97 -13.72 6.57
CA VAL A 33 2.76 -15.17 6.69
C VAL A 33 1.34 -15.47 7.16
N ALA A 34 0.86 -14.81 8.21
CA ALA A 34 -0.48 -15.02 8.75
C ALA A 34 -1.59 -14.61 7.75
N ALA A 35 -1.31 -13.64 6.89
CA ALA A 35 -2.25 -13.19 5.86
C ALA A 35 -2.51 -14.28 4.79
N GLN A 36 -1.64 -15.29 4.64
CA GLN A 36 -1.88 -16.41 3.74
C GLN A 36 -2.89 -17.43 4.31
N VAL A 37 -3.09 -17.40 5.63
CA VAL A 37 -3.95 -18.37 6.34
C VAL A 37 -5.26 -17.74 6.81
N SER A 38 -5.24 -16.43 7.13
CA SER A 38 -6.39 -15.75 7.71
C SER A 38 -6.72 -14.43 7.01
N ARG A 39 -7.95 -14.31 6.53
CA ARG A 39 -8.46 -13.08 5.90
C ARG A 39 -8.48 -11.86 6.83
N ARG A 40 -8.43 -12.06 8.16
CA ARG A 40 -8.43 -10.99 9.17
C ARG A 40 -7.03 -10.60 9.65
N ALA A 41 -6.00 -11.37 9.29
CA ALA A 41 -4.64 -11.18 9.80
C ALA A 41 -4.13 -9.75 9.62
N THR A 42 -4.30 -9.17 8.44
CA THR A 42 -3.84 -7.81 8.14
C THR A 42 -4.50 -6.77 9.04
N VAL A 43 -5.82 -6.87 9.23
CA VAL A 43 -6.61 -5.90 10.02
C VAL A 43 -6.33 -6.00 11.51
N VAL A 44 -5.92 -7.18 12.00
CA VAL A 44 -5.64 -7.41 13.44
C VAL A 44 -4.18 -7.17 13.76
N LEU A 45 -3.26 -7.77 13.00
CA LEU A 45 -1.83 -7.75 13.33
C LEU A 45 -1.16 -6.41 13.04
N ALA A 46 -1.59 -5.68 11.99
CA ALA A 46 -1.00 -4.39 11.67
C ALA A 46 -1.21 -3.35 12.79
N PRO A 47 -2.43 -3.14 13.32
CA PRO A 47 -2.64 -2.26 14.47
C PRO A 47 -1.83 -2.66 15.70
N ILE A 48 -1.79 -3.95 16.04
CA ILE A 48 -1.02 -4.44 17.20
C ILE A 48 0.46 -4.06 17.05
N ALA A 49 1.05 -4.36 15.90
CA ALA A 49 2.45 -4.04 15.66
C ALA A 49 2.71 -2.53 15.63
N VAL A 50 1.78 -1.73 15.09
CA VAL A 50 1.87 -0.26 15.13
C VAL A 50 1.80 0.27 16.56
N VAL A 51 0.92 -0.25 17.41
CA VAL A 51 0.84 0.12 18.82
C VAL A 51 2.16 -0.18 19.53
N LEU A 52 2.78 -1.35 19.29
CA LEU A 52 4.09 -1.67 19.85
C LEU A 52 5.18 -0.66 19.44
N LEU A 53 5.16 -0.22 18.16
CA LEU A 53 6.10 0.80 17.68
C LEU A 53 5.86 2.17 18.31
N ILE A 54 4.60 2.57 18.50
CA ILE A 54 4.22 3.82 19.16
C ILE A 54 4.67 3.79 20.61
N THR A 55 4.38 2.70 21.34
CA THR A 55 4.80 2.52 22.73
C THR A 55 6.33 2.55 22.88
N ALA A 56 7.05 1.87 21.97
CA ALA A 56 8.50 1.91 21.95
C ALA A 56 9.04 3.33 21.70
N SER A 57 8.39 4.10 20.82
CA SER A 57 8.77 5.49 20.54
C SER A 57 8.49 6.41 21.73
N ALA A 58 7.41 6.19 22.46
CA ALA A 58 7.04 6.97 23.65
C ALA A 58 8.05 6.73 24.80
N ILE A 59 8.50 5.48 25.00
CA ILE A 59 9.48 5.14 26.05
C ILE A 59 10.87 5.71 25.73
N ASP A 60 11.29 5.68 24.45
CA ASP A 60 12.62 6.09 23.99
C ASP A 60 12.90 7.59 24.16
N GLN A 61 11.90 8.39 24.54
CA GLN A 61 11.96 9.85 24.84
C GLN A 61 12.83 10.68 23.87
N HIS A 62 13.27 10.11 22.76
CA HIS A 62 13.94 10.88 21.71
C HIS A 62 12.89 11.83 21.12
N GLN A 63 12.76 12.99 21.78
CA GLN A 63 11.90 14.07 21.34
C GLN A 63 12.37 14.52 19.96
N ARG A 64 11.88 13.82 18.95
CA ARG A 64 11.91 14.38 17.61
C ARG A 64 11.22 15.72 17.67
N ALA A 65 11.74 16.64 16.91
CA ALA A 65 10.94 17.78 16.51
C ALA A 65 9.77 17.27 15.64
N VAL A 66 8.76 16.64 16.31
CA VAL A 66 7.58 16.05 15.66
C VAL A 66 6.86 17.12 14.86
N TRP A 67 6.81 18.34 15.41
CA TRP A 67 6.10 19.47 14.81
C TRP A 67 6.59 19.86 13.39
N PRO A 68 7.88 19.97 13.09
CA PRO A 68 8.34 20.24 11.73
C PRO A 68 7.98 19.11 10.73
N ALA A 69 8.01 17.85 11.18
CA ALA A 69 7.62 16.72 10.33
C ALA A 69 6.11 16.75 10.01
N VAL A 70 5.29 16.97 11.03
CA VAL A 70 3.83 17.14 10.89
C VAL A 70 3.52 18.32 9.98
N ARG A 71 4.13 19.49 10.22
CA ARG A 71 3.90 20.68 9.40
C ARG A 71 4.23 20.45 7.93
N ARG A 72 5.37 19.81 7.62
CA ARG A 72 5.73 19.47 6.24
C ARG A 72 4.72 18.55 5.58
N LEU A 73 4.16 17.59 6.33
CA LEU A 73 3.13 16.69 5.83
C LEU A 73 1.84 17.45 5.58
N LEU A 74 1.36 18.23 6.55
CA LEU A 74 0.11 19.00 6.48
C LEU A 74 0.13 20.06 5.36
N THR A 75 1.31 20.61 5.03
CA THR A 75 1.45 21.60 3.95
C THR A 75 1.70 20.96 2.57
N ALA A 76 1.84 19.64 2.48
CA ALA A 76 2.04 18.98 1.19
C ALA A 76 0.76 19.01 0.34
N PRO A 77 0.79 19.49 -0.91
CA PRO A 77 -0.42 19.58 -1.76
C PRO A 77 -1.12 18.25 -1.96
N SER A 78 -0.37 17.14 -2.08
CA SER A 78 -0.94 15.80 -2.19
C SER A 78 -1.67 15.37 -0.91
N PHE A 79 -1.18 15.76 0.27
CA PHE A 79 -1.85 15.50 1.53
C PHE A 79 -3.14 16.33 1.66
N LEU A 80 -3.10 17.61 1.30
CA LEU A 80 -4.28 18.47 1.30
C LEU A 80 -5.36 17.95 0.36
N ALA A 81 -4.98 17.47 -0.81
CA ALA A 81 -5.92 16.83 -1.74
C ALA A 81 -6.51 15.53 -1.17
N GLY A 82 -5.71 14.71 -0.50
CA GLY A 82 -6.20 13.53 0.23
C GLY A 82 -7.19 13.91 1.35
N MET A 83 -6.89 14.98 2.10
CA MET A 83 -7.81 15.52 3.12
C MET A 83 -9.10 16.05 2.50
N LEU A 84 -9.03 16.62 1.29
CA LEU A 84 -10.24 17.04 0.55
C LEU A 84 -11.12 15.82 0.19
N VAL A 85 -10.52 14.68 -0.20
CA VAL A 85 -11.29 13.43 -0.42
C VAL A 85 -11.99 13.01 0.86
N VAL A 86 -11.30 13.00 2.00
CA VAL A 86 -11.89 12.63 3.31
C VAL A 86 -12.99 13.60 3.71
N PHE A 87 -12.76 14.90 3.55
CA PHE A 87 -13.76 15.94 3.84
C PHE A 87 -14.98 15.80 2.95
N TRP A 88 -14.80 15.57 1.64
CA TRP A 88 -15.92 15.38 0.71
C TRP A 88 -16.69 14.09 1.01
N SER A 89 -15.98 13.02 1.40
CA SER A 89 -16.62 11.79 1.89
C SER A 89 -17.46 12.04 3.16
N ALA A 90 -16.97 12.88 4.08
CA ALA A 90 -17.73 13.26 5.28
C ALA A 90 -18.97 14.10 4.90
N LEU A 91 -18.80 15.05 4.00
CA LEU A 91 -19.92 15.87 3.53
C LEU A 91 -20.97 15.02 2.81
N SER A 92 -20.56 13.98 2.09
CA SER A 92 -21.45 13.07 1.37
C SER A 92 -22.42 12.28 2.27
N LEU A 93 -22.15 12.23 3.59
CA LEU A 93 -23.07 11.66 4.58
C LEU A 93 -24.42 12.38 4.64
N VAL A 94 -24.49 13.65 4.20
CA VAL A 94 -25.72 14.47 4.21
C VAL A 94 -26.75 13.94 3.21
N TRP A 95 -26.29 13.35 2.09
CA TRP A 95 -27.19 12.92 1.01
C TRP A 95 -27.12 11.41 0.69
N THR A 96 -26.31 10.65 1.43
CA THR A 96 -26.32 9.18 1.28
C THR A 96 -27.60 8.58 1.84
N PRO A 97 -28.23 7.61 1.15
CA PRO A 97 -29.38 6.88 1.70
C PRO A 97 -29.00 5.91 2.84
N PHE A 98 -27.71 5.71 3.13
CA PHE A 98 -27.19 4.77 4.12
C PHE A 98 -26.28 5.44 5.16
N PRO A 99 -26.76 6.44 5.94
CA PRO A 99 -25.90 7.26 6.80
C PRO A 99 -25.19 6.45 7.90
N GLY A 100 -25.83 5.44 8.48
CA GLY A 100 -25.23 4.59 9.51
C GLY A 100 -23.99 3.82 9.00
N PRO A 101 -24.14 2.94 8.01
CA PRO A 101 -23.00 2.24 7.42
C PRO A 101 -21.94 3.18 6.82
N ALA A 102 -22.35 4.29 6.22
CA ALA A 102 -21.43 5.26 5.65
C ALA A 102 -20.59 5.97 6.72
N SER A 103 -21.18 6.30 7.87
CA SER A 103 -20.43 6.89 9.01
C SER A 103 -19.42 5.90 9.60
N GLU A 104 -19.79 4.62 9.74
CA GLU A 104 -18.86 3.57 10.17
C GLU A 104 -17.68 3.41 9.20
N ARG A 105 -17.96 3.38 7.90
CA ARG A 105 -16.92 3.31 6.86
C ARG A 105 -15.98 4.52 6.90
N LEU A 106 -16.53 5.73 7.07
CA LEU A 106 -15.75 6.95 7.21
C LEU A 106 -14.89 6.92 8.49
N ALA A 107 -15.45 6.49 9.61
CA ALA A 107 -14.70 6.37 10.88
C ALA A 107 -13.53 5.39 10.73
N ASN A 108 -13.72 4.26 10.06
CA ASN A 108 -12.67 3.28 9.75
C ASN A 108 -11.58 3.85 8.84
N LEU A 109 -11.95 4.64 7.83
CA LEU A 109 -11.01 5.34 6.96
C LEU A 109 -10.16 6.34 7.77
N ILE A 110 -10.80 7.19 8.57
CA ILE A 110 -10.11 8.17 9.41
C ILE A 110 -9.19 7.46 10.41
N ALA A 111 -9.67 6.42 11.10
CA ALA A 111 -8.87 5.64 12.03
C ALA A 111 -7.62 5.03 11.38
N THR A 112 -7.77 4.48 10.16
CA THR A 112 -6.64 3.92 9.40
C THR A 112 -5.62 5.00 9.01
N VAL A 113 -6.09 6.16 8.56
CA VAL A 113 -5.21 7.30 8.22
C VAL A 113 -4.48 7.79 9.47
N VAL A 114 -5.18 8.02 10.57
CA VAL A 114 -4.58 8.46 11.85
C VAL A 114 -3.55 7.46 12.34
N MET A 115 -3.88 6.17 12.31
CA MET A 115 -2.96 5.10 12.74
C MET A 115 -1.71 5.05 11.84
N THR A 116 -1.87 5.24 10.53
CA THR A 116 -0.74 5.31 9.59
C THR A 116 0.16 6.52 9.89
N LEU A 117 -0.43 7.68 10.19
CA LEU A 117 0.32 8.88 10.58
C LEU A 117 1.08 8.68 11.89
N LEU A 118 0.43 8.11 12.91
CA LEU A 118 1.07 7.81 14.18
C LEU A 118 2.22 6.80 14.00
N ALA A 119 2.02 5.76 13.19
CA ALA A 119 3.07 4.81 12.85
C ALA A 119 4.24 5.49 12.12
N TYR A 120 3.95 6.37 11.15
CA TYR A 120 4.98 7.16 10.47
C TYR A 120 5.81 8.01 11.45
N LEU A 121 5.16 8.64 12.43
CA LEU A 121 5.84 9.43 13.46
C LEU A 121 6.63 8.56 14.45
N ALA A 122 6.15 7.35 14.75
CA ALA A 122 6.80 6.41 15.65
C ALA A 122 8.02 5.69 15.04
N LEU A 123 8.13 5.65 13.70
CA LEU A 123 9.29 5.05 13.03
C LEU A 123 10.58 5.82 13.37
N PRO A 124 11.68 5.17 13.77
CA PRO A 124 12.96 5.83 14.05
C PRO A 124 13.52 6.54 12.80
N ASP A 125 14.25 7.66 12.98
CA ASP A 125 14.90 8.38 11.86
C ASP A 125 15.99 7.56 11.19
N ARG A 126 16.60 6.65 11.97
CA ARG A 126 17.63 5.73 11.50
C ARG A 126 17.19 4.31 11.78
N MET A 127 16.77 3.61 10.73
CA MET A 127 16.39 2.21 10.84
C MET A 127 17.63 1.29 10.85
N ARG A 128 17.68 0.36 11.81
CA ARG A 128 18.73 -0.68 11.84
C ARG A 128 18.54 -1.63 10.67
N SER A 129 19.61 -1.93 9.94
CA SER A 129 19.60 -2.87 8.81
C SER A 129 19.03 -4.24 9.18
N ALA A 130 19.31 -4.72 10.41
CA ALA A 130 18.83 -6.01 10.91
C ALA A 130 17.29 -6.09 10.86
N ASN A 131 16.59 -5.01 11.25
CA ASN A 131 15.12 -5.00 11.22
C ASN A 131 14.57 -5.00 9.79
N LEU A 132 15.27 -4.36 8.85
CA LEU A 132 14.84 -4.28 7.46
C LEU A 132 15.09 -5.56 6.67
N TYR A 133 16.06 -6.40 7.09
CA TYR A 133 16.23 -7.74 6.50
C TYR A 133 15.09 -8.70 6.85
N LEU A 134 14.31 -8.42 7.90
CA LEU A 134 13.12 -9.20 8.22
C LEU A 134 12.06 -9.13 7.09
N LEU A 135 12.01 -8.01 6.35
CA LEU A 135 11.01 -7.83 5.29
C LEU A 135 11.21 -8.82 4.13
N PRO A 136 12.34 -8.91 3.43
CA PRO A 136 12.48 -9.89 2.35
C PRO A 136 12.41 -11.33 2.86
N LEU A 137 12.82 -11.61 4.10
CA LEU A 137 12.64 -12.92 4.71
C LEU A 137 11.16 -13.24 4.95
N GLY A 138 10.39 -12.30 5.48
CA GLY A 138 8.97 -12.50 5.72
C GLY A 138 8.17 -12.63 4.43
N VAL A 139 8.48 -11.83 3.40
CA VAL A 139 7.86 -11.94 2.07
C VAL A 139 8.19 -13.28 1.43
N ALA A 140 9.45 -13.73 1.49
CA ALA A 140 9.84 -15.05 0.97
C ALA A 140 9.15 -16.20 1.73
N ALA A 141 9.14 -16.14 3.07
CA ALA A 141 8.44 -17.11 3.90
C ALA A 141 6.94 -17.16 3.61
N ALA A 142 6.28 -16.01 3.47
CA ALA A 142 4.87 -15.92 3.12
C ALA A 142 4.59 -16.47 1.71
N ALA A 143 5.48 -16.22 0.74
CA ALA A 143 5.37 -16.80 -0.60
C ALA A 143 5.50 -18.33 -0.57
N ILE A 144 6.46 -18.86 0.20
CA ILE A 144 6.62 -20.31 0.39
C ILE A 144 5.37 -20.91 1.05
N VAL A 145 4.84 -20.29 2.10
CA VAL A 145 3.61 -20.75 2.76
C VAL A 145 2.44 -20.72 1.79
N ALA A 146 2.28 -19.66 0.98
CA ALA A 146 1.24 -19.60 -0.05
C ALA A 146 1.37 -20.73 -1.08
N ILE A 147 2.59 -21.01 -1.56
CA ILE A 147 2.86 -22.13 -2.49
C ILE A 147 2.47 -23.46 -1.84
N LEU A 148 2.92 -23.70 -0.60
CA LEU A 148 2.61 -24.95 0.11
C LEU A 148 1.11 -25.13 0.32
N ILE A 149 0.38 -24.08 0.71
CA ILE A 149 -1.07 -24.14 0.90
C ILE A 149 -1.75 -24.43 -0.43
N ASN A 150 -1.36 -23.81 -1.53
CA ASN A 150 -1.97 -24.06 -2.84
C ASN A 150 -1.64 -25.46 -3.40
N LEU A 151 -0.48 -26.05 -3.08
CA LEU A 151 -0.10 -27.38 -3.53
C LEU A 151 -0.71 -28.51 -2.69
N VAL A 152 -0.83 -28.30 -1.37
CA VAL A 152 -1.28 -29.33 -0.41
C VAL A 152 -2.69 -29.06 0.09
N GLY A 153 -3.21 -27.86 -0.15
CA GLY A 153 -4.36 -27.27 0.53
C GLY A 153 -5.70 -27.96 0.25
N ASP A 154 -5.87 -28.63 -0.88
CA ASP A 154 -7.10 -29.39 -1.15
C ASP A 154 -7.40 -30.46 -0.08
N ALA A 155 -6.37 -30.95 0.59
CA ALA A 155 -6.51 -31.90 1.69
C ALA A 155 -6.75 -31.26 3.07
N MET A 156 -6.21 -30.02 3.29
CA MET A 156 -6.25 -29.36 4.60
C MET A 156 -7.27 -28.21 4.72
N LEU A 157 -7.67 -27.60 3.60
CA LEU A 157 -8.51 -26.39 3.58
C LEU A 157 -9.96 -26.65 3.15
N LYS A 158 -10.33 -27.90 2.76
CA LYS A 158 -11.71 -28.25 2.37
C LYS A 158 -12.77 -27.87 3.40
N ASP A 159 -12.38 -27.77 4.67
CA ASP A 159 -13.28 -27.42 5.77
C ASP A 159 -13.23 -25.93 6.16
N ASN A 160 -12.41 -25.10 5.51
CA ASN A 160 -12.32 -23.67 5.84
C ASN A 160 -13.00 -22.82 4.76
N PRO A 161 -14.26 -22.37 4.97
CA PRO A 161 -15.01 -21.57 4.00
C PRO A 161 -14.37 -20.21 3.69
N ASP A 162 -13.39 -19.78 4.48
CA ASP A 162 -12.67 -18.53 4.34
C ASP A 162 -11.30 -18.70 3.63
N GLY A 163 -10.88 -19.92 3.31
CA GLY A 163 -9.54 -20.24 2.79
C GLY A 163 -9.20 -19.50 1.51
N ASP A 164 -10.04 -19.59 0.49
CA ASP A 164 -9.83 -18.92 -0.80
C ASP A 164 -9.75 -17.41 -0.66
N SER A 165 -10.60 -16.81 0.17
CA SER A 165 -10.59 -15.38 0.41
C SER A 165 -9.36 -14.90 1.21
N ALA A 166 -8.78 -15.77 2.05
CA ALA A 166 -7.53 -15.49 2.74
C ALA A 166 -6.34 -15.50 1.77
N LEU A 167 -6.25 -16.53 0.92
CA LEU A 167 -5.21 -16.66 -0.10
C LEU A 167 -5.26 -15.50 -1.11
N GLU A 168 -6.45 -15.09 -1.55
CA GLU A 168 -6.62 -13.96 -2.48
C GLU A 168 -6.12 -12.65 -1.86
N ARG A 169 -6.47 -12.36 -0.59
CA ARG A 169 -5.97 -11.18 0.14
C ARG A 169 -4.48 -11.28 0.45
N GLY A 170 -4.01 -12.48 0.79
CA GLY A 170 -2.59 -12.77 0.98
C GLY A 170 -1.78 -12.53 -0.28
N ALA A 171 -2.29 -12.97 -1.44
CA ALA A 171 -1.67 -12.73 -2.75
C ALA A 171 -1.56 -11.23 -3.07
N VAL A 172 -2.61 -10.44 -2.79
CA VAL A 172 -2.59 -8.98 -2.94
C VAL A 172 -1.51 -8.35 -2.04
N LEU A 173 -1.43 -8.76 -0.78
CA LEU A 173 -0.40 -8.29 0.15
C LEU A 173 1.01 -8.64 -0.34
N LEU A 174 1.24 -9.87 -0.81
CA LEU A 174 2.52 -10.31 -1.38
C LEU A 174 2.91 -9.50 -2.61
N ALA A 175 1.98 -9.25 -3.54
CA ALA A 175 2.22 -8.45 -4.73
C ALA A 175 2.69 -7.02 -4.38
N LEU A 176 2.12 -6.42 -3.31
CA LEU A 176 2.51 -5.09 -2.85
C LEU A 176 3.83 -5.09 -2.07
N LEU A 177 4.03 -6.04 -1.14
CA LEU A 177 5.24 -6.09 -0.30
C LEU A 177 6.46 -6.61 -1.04
N ALA A 178 6.32 -7.24 -2.18
CA ALA A 178 7.43 -7.63 -3.05
C ALA A 178 8.30 -6.41 -3.44
N TRP A 179 7.70 -5.29 -3.78
CA TRP A 179 8.42 -4.10 -4.24
C TRP A 179 9.32 -3.47 -3.19
N PRO A 180 8.85 -3.20 -1.95
CA PRO A 180 9.76 -2.73 -0.91
C PRO A 180 10.82 -3.78 -0.52
N ALA A 181 10.51 -5.08 -0.54
CA ALA A 181 11.51 -6.13 -0.31
C ALA A 181 12.64 -6.08 -1.36
N VAL A 182 12.26 -5.99 -2.65
CA VAL A 182 13.20 -5.79 -3.76
C VAL A 182 13.99 -4.49 -3.61
N ALA A 183 13.31 -3.37 -3.24
CA ALA A 183 13.97 -2.09 -3.02
C ALA A 183 15.07 -2.18 -1.96
N TRP A 184 14.80 -2.85 -0.85
CA TRP A 184 15.79 -3.05 0.20
C TRP A 184 16.99 -3.88 -0.28
N LEU A 185 16.75 -5.04 -0.91
CA LEU A 185 17.81 -5.93 -1.38
C LEU A 185 18.69 -5.25 -2.43
N ARG A 186 18.10 -4.56 -3.42
CA ARG A 186 18.86 -3.82 -4.43
C ARG A 186 19.65 -2.66 -3.85
N SER A 187 19.12 -1.95 -2.86
CA SER A 187 19.86 -0.89 -2.17
C SER A 187 21.13 -1.40 -1.47
N ARG A 188 21.15 -2.70 -1.16
CA ARG A 188 22.30 -3.41 -0.57
C ARG A 188 23.13 -4.19 -1.59
N ARG A 189 22.86 -4.02 -2.90
CA ARG A 189 23.53 -4.75 -4.00
C ARG A 189 23.38 -6.27 -3.89
N ARG A 190 22.24 -6.75 -3.36
CA ARG A 190 21.90 -8.18 -3.29
C ARG A 190 20.92 -8.55 -4.41
N ASP A 191 21.40 -8.48 -5.66
CA ASP A 191 20.55 -8.66 -6.84
C ASP A 191 20.03 -10.10 -6.96
N ILE A 192 20.83 -11.11 -6.62
CA ILE A 192 20.38 -12.51 -6.58
C ILE A 192 19.26 -12.70 -5.56
N GLY A 193 19.38 -12.12 -4.35
CA GLY A 193 18.32 -12.19 -3.35
C GLY A 193 17.03 -11.50 -3.83
N SER A 194 17.15 -10.38 -4.56
CA SER A 194 15.97 -9.71 -5.13
C SER A 194 15.29 -10.55 -6.21
N LEU A 195 16.07 -11.24 -7.04
CA LEU A 195 15.53 -12.16 -8.05
C LEU A 195 14.81 -13.34 -7.39
N VAL A 196 15.40 -13.95 -6.36
CA VAL A 196 14.79 -15.06 -5.59
C VAL A 196 13.44 -14.64 -5.01
N VAL A 197 13.34 -13.46 -4.38
CA VAL A 197 12.07 -12.96 -3.84
C VAL A 197 11.03 -12.75 -4.93
N VAL A 198 11.42 -12.18 -6.08
CA VAL A 198 10.49 -11.96 -7.21
C VAL A 198 9.99 -13.30 -7.76
N VAL A 199 10.88 -14.28 -7.95
CA VAL A 199 10.51 -15.61 -8.47
C VAL A 199 9.58 -16.34 -7.50
N LEU A 200 9.88 -16.30 -6.19
CA LEU A 200 9.01 -16.91 -5.17
C LEU A 200 7.63 -16.27 -5.14
N VAL A 201 7.57 -14.94 -5.14
CA VAL A 201 6.29 -14.22 -5.17
C VAL A 201 5.53 -14.50 -6.45
N ALA A 202 6.16 -14.42 -7.62
CA ALA A 202 5.52 -14.74 -8.90
C ALA A 202 4.99 -16.19 -8.92
N GLY A 203 5.77 -17.16 -8.43
CA GLY A 203 5.35 -18.55 -8.29
C GLY A 203 4.15 -18.71 -7.36
N ALA A 204 4.14 -18.02 -6.21
CA ALA A 204 2.99 -18.02 -5.30
C ALA A 204 1.73 -17.43 -5.95
N LEU A 205 1.87 -16.33 -6.72
CA LEU A 205 0.75 -15.67 -7.39
C LEU A 205 0.22 -16.47 -8.59
N LEU A 206 1.07 -17.24 -9.26
CA LEU A 206 0.64 -18.14 -10.35
C LEU A 206 -0.24 -19.30 -9.84
N LEU A 207 -0.02 -19.73 -8.59
CA LEU A 207 -0.79 -20.79 -7.96
C LEU A 207 -1.98 -20.25 -7.17
N ALA A 208 -2.02 -18.96 -6.86
CA ALA A 208 -3.08 -18.36 -6.05
C ALA A 208 -4.43 -18.35 -6.78
N PRO A 209 -5.55 -18.46 -6.04
CA PRO A 209 -6.88 -18.29 -6.62
C PRO A 209 -7.02 -16.83 -7.14
N GLY A 210 -7.33 -16.70 -8.42
CA GLY A 210 -7.55 -15.40 -9.06
C GLY A 210 -6.29 -14.77 -9.68
N VAL A 211 -6.52 -14.13 -10.83
CA VAL A 211 -5.45 -13.54 -11.67
C VAL A 211 -5.10 -12.08 -11.29
N THR A 212 -5.88 -11.45 -10.41
CA THR A 212 -5.78 -10.01 -10.11
C THR A 212 -4.41 -9.61 -9.57
N ALA A 213 -3.89 -10.36 -8.59
CA ALA A 213 -2.60 -10.05 -7.96
C ALA A 213 -1.43 -10.27 -8.93
N LEU A 214 -1.49 -11.32 -9.74
CA LEU A 214 -0.49 -11.60 -10.78
C LEU A 214 -0.49 -10.54 -11.87
N PHE A 215 -1.68 -10.17 -12.38
CA PHE A 215 -1.83 -9.08 -13.35
C PHE A 215 -1.26 -7.76 -12.79
N ALA A 216 -1.60 -7.43 -11.57
CA ALA A 216 -1.12 -6.21 -10.91
C ALA A 216 0.40 -6.22 -10.70
N LEU A 217 0.99 -7.38 -10.34
CA LEU A 217 2.43 -7.52 -10.25
C LEU A 217 3.11 -7.30 -11.63
N ALA A 218 2.51 -7.81 -12.71
CA ALA A 218 3.01 -7.60 -14.07
C ALA A 218 2.96 -6.12 -14.48
N VAL A 219 1.86 -5.41 -14.18
CA VAL A 219 1.75 -3.95 -14.38
C VAL A 219 2.83 -3.21 -13.58
N GLY A 220 3.05 -3.60 -12.32
CA GLY A 220 4.14 -3.08 -11.51
C GLY A 220 5.52 -3.34 -12.11
N ALA A 221 5.76 -4.54 -12.65
CA ALA A 221 7.02 -4.89 -13.32
C ALA A 221 7.28 -4.04 -14.56
N LEU A 222 6.25 -3.71 -15.33
CA LEU A 222 6.35 -2.79 -16.47
C LEU A 222 6.72 -1.37 -15.99
N ALA A 223 6.06 -0.86 -14.94
CA ALA A 223 6.39 0.43 -14.35
C ALA A 223 7.82 0.45 -13.78
N PHE A 224 8.26 -0.64 -13.15
CA PHE A 224 9.63 -0.82 -12.68
C PHE A 224 10.63 -0.74 -13.85
N ALA A 225 10.42 -1.53 -14.90
CA ALA A 225 11.30 -1.58 -16.06
C ALA A 225 11.41 -0.21 -16.74
N LEU A 226 10.28 0.47 -16.95
CA LEU A 226 10.22 1.79 -17.54
C LEU A 226 10.97 2.84 -16.70
N THR A 227 10.78 2.81 -15.38
CA THR A 227 11.42 3.74 -14.44
C THR A 227 12.92 3.44 -14.31
N HIS A 228 13.28 2.16 -14.35
CA HIS A 228 14.69 1.75 -14.33
C HIS A 228 15.43 2.19 -15.60
N TRP A 229 14.78 2.11 -16.76
CA TRP A 229 15.34 2.57 -18.03
C TRP A 229 15.45 4.09 -18.11
N ARG A 230 14.33 4.82 -17.82
CA ARG A 230 14.28 6.29 -17.79
C ARG A 230 13.45 6.77 -16.62
N LEU A 231 14.13 7.24 -15.57
CA LEU A 231 13.49 7.67 -14.32
C LEU A 231 12.37 8.69 -14.53
N SER A 232 12.66 9.77 -15.26
CA SER A 232 11.69 10.85 -15.48
C SER A 232 10.47 10.40 -16.28
N LEU A 233 10.66 9.51 -17.25
CA LEU A 233 9.59 8.97 -18.07
C LEU A 233 8.73 8.00 -17.27
N GLY A 234 9.35 7.08 -16.51
CA GLY A 234 8.63 6.14 -15.68
C GLY A 234 7.75 6.84 -14.63
N VAL A 235 8.29 7.85 -13.94
CA VAL A 235 7.52 8.64 -12.96
C VAL A 235 6.36 9.37 -13.64
N ARG A 236 6.59 10.04 -14.78
CA ARG A 236 5.54 10.76 -15.51
C ARG A 236 4.45 9.83 -16.01
N VAL A 237 4.83 8.72 -16.66
CA VAL A 237 3.86 7.76 -17.21
C VAL A 237 3.02 7.15 -16.09
N THR A 238 3.64 6.71 -14.98
CA THR A 238 2.89 6.15 -13.85
C THR A 238 1.93 7.17 -13.25
N ALA A 239 2.37 8.42 -13.04
CA ALA A 239 1.55 9.47 -12.49
C ALA A 239 0.38 9.86 -13.42
N ILE A 240 0.66 10.06 -14.71
CA ILE A 240 -0.36 10.44 -15.70
C ILE A 240 -1.33 9.28 -15.94
N ALA A 241 -0.85 8.05 -16.05
CA ALA A 241 -1.72 6.88 -16.25
C ALA A 241 -2.66 6.68 -15.07
N ALA A 242 -2.16 6.72 -13.83
CA ALA A 242 -2.99 6.53 -12.66
C ALA A 242 -4.00 7.69 -12.45
N ALA A 243 -3.54 8.94 -12.47
CA ALA A 243 -4.41 10.09 -12.32
C ALA A 243 -5.36 10.27 -13.51
N GLY A 244 -4.87 10.05 -14.74
CA GLY A 244 -5.67 10.14 -15.96
C GLY A 244 -6.78 9.11 -15.99
N LEU A 245 -6.52 7.84 -15.65
CA LEU A 245 -7.55 6.81 -15.56
C LEU A 245 -8.62 7.15 -14.51
N LEU A 246 -8.24 7.74 -13.37
CA LEU A 246 -9.21 8.24 -12.40
C LEU A 246 -10.13 9.31 -12.99
N VAL A 247 -9.57 10.25 -13.75
CA VAL A 247 -10.35 11.35 -14.35
C VAL A 247 -11.24 10.85 -15.50
N VAL A 248 -10.71 9.98 -16.38
CA VAL A 248 -11.43 9.49 -17.57
C VAL A 248 -12.34 8.29 -17.27
N ALA A 249 -12.37 7.82 -16.03
CA ALA A 249 -13.10 6.60 -15.66
C ALA A 249 -14.55 6.51 -16.15
N PRO A 250 -15.38 7.58 -16.14
CA PRO A 250 -16.75 7.53 -16.68
C PRO A 250 -16.83 7.25 -18.18
N LEU A 251 -15.75 7.52 -18.92
CA LEU A 251 -15.69 7.26 -20.37
C LEU A 251 -15.26 5.82 -20.68
N LEU A 252 -14.63 5.13 -19.72
CA LEU A 252 -14.13 3.77 -19.93
C LEU A 252 -15.22 2.78 -20.40
N PRO A 253 -16.44 2.76 -19.84
CA PRO A 253 -17.45 1.82 -20.30
C PRO A 253 -17.87 2.03 -21.76
N PHE A 254 -17.78 3.26 -22.28
CA PHE A 254 -18.11 3.55 -23.68
C PHE A 254 -17.01 3.07 -24.64
N LEU A 255 -15.75 3.10 -24.21
CA LEU A 255 -14.61 2.68 -25.01
C LEU A 255 -14.34 1.17 -24.88
N ALA A 256 -14.39 0.65 -23.65
CA ALA A 256 -14.02 -0.74 -23.36
C ALA A 256 -15.12 -1.75 -23.68
N ARG A 257 -16.39 -1.36 -23.57
CA ARG A 257 -17.51 -2.28 -23.82
C ARG A 257 -17.55 -2.81 -25.26
N PRO A 258 -17.42 -2.00 -26.33
CA PRO A 258 -17.39 -2.53 -27.71
C PRO A 258 -16.27 -3.56 -27.91
N ILE A 259 -15.08 -3.25 -27.38
CA ILE A 259 -13.93 -4.16 -27.45
C ILE A 259 -14.20 -5.45 -26.66
N GLY A 260 -14.77 -5.33 -25.45
CA GLY A 260 -15.13 -6.47 -24.62
C GLY A 260 -16.18 -7.37 -25.28
N VAL A 261 -17.19 -6.79 -25.93
CA VAL A 261 -18.21 -7.54 -26.71
C VAL A 261 -17.56 -8.31 -27.86
N ALA A 262 -16.64 -7.69 -28.58
CA ALA A 262 -15.95 -8.31 -29.71
C ALA A 262 -15.02 -9.47 -29.28
N LEU A 263 -14.37 -9.35 -28.11
CA LEU A 263 -13.41 -10.35 -27.64
C LEU A 263 -14.03 -11.48 -26.81
N PHE A 264 -15.01 -11.16 -25.97
CA PHE A 264 -15.55 -12.07 -24.96
C PHE A 264 -17.04 -12.36 -25.10
N GLY A 265 -17.71 -11.70 -26.05
CA GLY A 265 -19.15 -11.81 -26.27
C GLY A 265 -19.99 -10.90 -25.35
N PRO A 266 -21.29 -10.69 -25.68
CA PRO A 266 -22.15 -9.71 -25.00
C PRO A 266 -22.57 -10.13 -23.58
N VAL A 267 -22.44 -11.39 -23.20
CA VAL A 267 -22.92 -11.98 -21.93
C VAL A 267 -21.77 -12.11 -20.91
N ALA A 268 -20.54 -11.85 -21.31
CA ALA A 268 -19.39 -11.96 -20.40
C ALA A 268 -19.57 -11.04 -19.17
N PRO A 269 -19.21 -11.51 -17.94
CA PRO A 269 -19.45 -10.75 -16.70
C PRO A 269 -18.86 -9.35 -16.72
N GLY A 270 -17.63 -9.18 -17.24
CA GLY A 270 -16.99 -7.87 -17.38
C GLY A 270 -17.72 -6.94 -18.34
N VAL A 271 -18.31 -7.47 -19.44
CA VAL A 271 -19.10 -6.69 -20.41
C VAL A 271 -20.43 -6.26 -19.79
N LEU A 272 -21.06 -7.12 -19.01
CA LEU A 272 -22.28 -6.77 -18.26
C LEU A 272 -22.00 -5.70 -17.21
N ALA A 273 -20.86 -5.76 -16.53
CA ALA A 273 -20.44 -4.73 -15.60
C ALA A 273 -20.23 -3.39 -16.29
N LEU A 274 -19.55 -3.35 -17.44
CA LEU A 274 -19.39 -2.15 -18.25
C LEU A 274 -20.74 -1.59 -18.76
N LYS A 275 -21.68 -2.47 -19.12
CA LYS A 275 -23.05 -2.08 -19.51
C LYS A 275 -23.80 -1.43 -18.34
N ALA A 276 -23.69 -2.01 -17.13
CA ALA A 276 -24.31 -1.44 -15.94
C ALA A 276 -23.70 -0.06 -15.63
N TRP A 277 -22.37 0.08 -15.71
CA TRP A 277 -21.70 1.37 -15.53
C TRP A 277 -22.14 2.41 -16.56
N GLN A 278 -22.14 2.04 -17.84
CA GLN A 278 -22.63 2.92 -18.90
C GLN A 278 -24.04 3.42 -18.63
N LYS A 279 -24.94 2.51 -18.18
CA LYS A 279 -26.33 2.87 -17.83
C LYS A 279 -26.38 3.90 -16.70
N VAL A 280 -25.59 3.74 -15.65
CA VAL A 280 -25.52 4.71 -14.53
C VAL A 280 -25.08 6.09 -15.03
N VAL A 281 -24.01 6.16 -15.84
CA VAL A 281 -23.50 7.42 -16.37
C VAL A 281 -24.52 8.14 -17.25
N THR A 282 -25.31 7.39 -18.03
CA THR A 282 -26.29 8.00 -18.97
C THR A 282 -27.60 8.41 -18.32
N LEU A 283 -28.06 7.67 -17.30
CA LEU A 283 -29.35 7.93 -16.66
C LEU A 283 -29.30 9.08 -15.63
N GLU A 284 -28.17 9.23 -14.93
CA GLU A 284 -28.06 10.20 -13.84
C GLU A 284 -26.82 11.11 -13.98
N PRO A 285 -26.72 11.91 -15.06
CA PRO A 285 -25.51 12.71 -15.32
C PRO A 285 -25.28 13.80 -14.26
N VAL A 286 -26.33 14.33 -13.63
CA VAL A 286 -26.23 15.33 -12.56
C VAL A 286 -25.56 14.74 -11.31
N ARG A 287 -25.84 13.48 -11.01
CA ARG A 287 -25.21 12.75 -9.88
C ARG A 287 -23.74 12.49 -10.09
N LEU A 288 -23.23 12.56 -11.32
CA LEU A 288 -21.78 12.50 -11.55
C LEU A 288 -21.03 13.67 -10.92
N VAL A 289 -21.68 14.80 -10.65
CA VAL A 289 -21.02 15.96 -10.02
C VAL A 289 -20.83 15.74 -8.52
N THR A 290 -21.88 15.40 -7.80
CA THR A 290 -21.88 15.26 -6.34
C THR A 290 -21.59 13.84 -5.86
N GLY A 291 -21.81 12.84 -6.71
CA GLY A 291 -21.90 11.44 -6.32
C GLY A 291 -23.24 11.12 -5.64
N HIS A 292 -23.46 9.84 -5.39
CA HIS A 292 -24.63 9.33 -4.68
C HIS A 292 -24.46 9.28 -3.15
N GLY A 293 -23.24 9.59 -2.66
CA GLY A 293 -22.86 9.51 -1.27
C GLY A 293 -22.11 8.21 -0.93
N LEU A 294 -21.36 8.28 0.15
CA LEU A 294 -20.52 7.17 0.61
C LEU A 294 -21.38 5.93 0.91
N GLU A 295 -20.85 4.72 0.65
CA GLU A 295 -21.45 3.40 0.87
C GLU A 295 -22.60 3.04 -0.10
N THR A 296 -22.95 3.92 -1.04
CA THR A 296 -24.05 3.67 -1.99
C THR A 296 -23.70 2.64 -3.06
N ALA A 297 -22.43 2.49 -3.43
CA ALA A 297 -22.01 1.49 -4.42
C ALA A 297 -22.20 0.05 -3.91
N LEU A 298 -21.80 -0.23 -2.67
CA LEU A 298 -21.93 -1.56 -2.06
C LEU A 298 -23.39 -1.85 -1.68
N ARG A 299 -23.99 -0.96 -0.90
CA ARG A 299 -25.37 -1.14 -0.41
C ARG A 299 -26.40 -1.06 -1.52
N GLY A 300 -26.20 -0.20 -2.51
CA GLY A 300 -27.09 -0.09 -3.67
C GLY A 300 -27.22 -1.40 -4.44
N ARG A 301 -26.18 -2.23 -4.50
CA ARG A 301 -26.26 -3.59 -5.09
C ARG A 301 -27.07 -4.54 -4.21
N ILE A 302 -26.92 -4.47 -2.89
CA ILE A 302 -27.63 -5.34 -1.95
C ILE A 302 -29.12 -5.00 -1.93
N PHE A 303 -29.46 -3.71 -1.95
CA PHE A 303 -30.85 -3.22 -1.91
C PHE A 303 -31.50 -3.04 -3.30
N GLY A 304 -30.85 -3.47 -4.37
CA GLY A 304 -31.41 -3.44 -5.72
C GLY A 304 -31.49 -2.04 -6.36
N ILE A 305 -30.89 -1.01 -5.77
CA ILE A 305 -30.77 0.35 -6.36
C ILE A 305 -29.81 0.32 -7.54
N LEU A 306 -28.74 -0.47 -7.42
CA LEU A 306 -27.78 -0.75 -8.49
C LEU A 306 -27.98 -2.17 -9.01
N PRO A 307 -27.77 -2.41 -10.33
CA PRO A 307 -27.72 -3.77 -10.87
C PRO A 307 -26.67 -4.60 -10.14
N ILE A 308 -26.96 -5.87 -9.89
CA ILE A 308 -26.04 -6.80 -9.22
C ILE A 308 -24.70 -6.93 -9.98
N ASN A 309 -24.73 -6.69 -11.30
CA ASN A 309 -23.54 -6.71 -12.17
C ASN A 309 -22.78 -5.38 -12.17
N ALA A 310 -23.14 -4.38 -11.35
CA ALA A 310 -22.38 -3.14 -11.28
C ALA A 310 -20.94 -3.43 -10.81
N PRO A 311 -19.93 -2.73 -11.38
CA PRO A 311 -18.53 -2.98 -11.02
C PRO A 311 -18.25 -2.78 -9.54
N THR A 312 -17.32 -3.60 -9.00
CA THR A 312 -16.79 -3.45 -7.62
C THR A 312 -15.39 -2.87 -7.64
N THR A 313 -15.09 -2.00 -8.60
CA THR A 313 -13.76 -1.44 -8.80
C THR A 313 -13.66 -0.05 -8.19
N MET A 314 -12.45 0.31 -7.74
CA MET A 314 -12.16 1.65 -7.20
C MET A 314 -12.57 2.77 -8.17
N LEU A 315 -12.38 2.58 -9.47
CA LEU A 315 -12.73 3.58 -10.49
C LEU A 315 -14.24 3.86 -10.53
N PHE A 316 -15.05 2.78 -10.49
CA PHE A 316 -16.51 2.92 -10.46
C PHE A 316 -16.99 3.52 -9.14
N GLU A 317 -16.54 2.97 -8.00
CA GLU A 317 -17.00 3.39 -6.67
C GLU A 317 -16.65 4.86 -6.39
N LEU A 318 -15.45 5.31 -6.77
CA LEU A 318 -15.02 6.69 -6.57
C LEU A 318 -15.93 7.69 -7.29
N TRP A 319 -16.26 7.43 -8.55
CA TRP A 319 -17.15 8.27 -9.33
C TRP A 319 -18.61 8.16 -8.90
N TYR A 320 -19.06 6.95 -8.60
CA TYR A 320 -20.43 6.71 -8.17
C TYR A 320 -20.74 7.36 -6.81
N GLU A 321 -19.84 7.18 -5.83
CA GLU A 321 -20.05 7.66 -4.48
C GLU A 321 -19.69 9.14 -4.28
N LEU A 322 -18.56 9.60 -4.85
CA LEU A 322 -18.00 10.92 -4.56
C LEU A 322 -18.02 11.87 -5.75
N GLY A 323 -18.38 11.41 -6.94
CA GLY A 323 -18.51 12.22 -8.14
C GLY A 323 -17.22 12.87 -8.62
N VAL A 324 -17.38 13.93 -9.42
CA VAL A 324 -16.26 14.72 -9.99
C VAL A 324 -15.32 15.22 -8.89
N VAL A 325 -15.84 15.78 -7.81
CA VAL A 325 -15.03 16.40 -6.75
C VAL A 325 -14.10 15.36 -6.12
N GLY A 326 -14.65 14.20 -5.72
CA GLY A 326 -13.86 13.11 -5.16
C GLY A 326 -12.84 12.55 -6.14
N ALA A 327 -13.23 12.34 -7.40
CA ALA A 327 -12.37 11.79 -8.44
C ALA A 327 -11.18 12.71 -8.77
N PHE A 328 -11.41 14.01 -8.95
CA PHE A 328 -10.34 14.97 -9.23
C PHE A 328 -9.42 15.19 -8.01
N ALA A 329 -9.98 15.27 -6.81
CA ALA A 329 -9.17 15.36 -5.58
C ALA A 329 -8.28 14.13 -5.40
N ALA A 330 -8.81 12.91 -5.61
CA ALA A 330 -8.05 11.67 -5.56
C ALA A 330 -6.98 11.61 -6.66
N ALA A 331 -7.31 12.01 -7.90
CA ALA A 331 -6.35 12.06 -9.00
C ALA A 331 -5.20 13.01 -8.71
N PHE A 332 -5.48 14.20 -8.18
CA PHE A 332 -4.46 15.17 -7.81
C PHE A 332 -3.59 14.68 -6.64
N ALA A 333 -4.21 14.08 -5.61
CA ALA A 333 -3.49 13.49 -4.50
C ALA A 333 -2.53 12.40 -4.98
N LEU A 334 -3.01 11.49 -5.83
CA LEU A 334 -2.23 10.37 -6.36
C LEU A 334 -1.10 10.86 -7.28
N TYR A 335 -1.40 11.78 -8.21
CA TYR A 335 -0.39 12.40 -9.07
C TYR A 335 0.74 13.04 -8.24
N GLY A 336 0.37 13.85 -7.26
CA GLY A 336 1.33 14.52 -6.39
C GLY A 336 2.16 13.56 -5.54
N ALA A 337 1.54 12.49 -5.03
CA ALA A 337 2.23 11.44 -4.25
C ALA A 337 3.26 10.69 -5.11
N ILE A 338 2.87 10.25 -6.32
CA ILE A 338 3.76 9.54 -7.26
C ILE A 338 4.92 10.44 -7.69
N HIS A 339 4.62 11.69 -8.06
CA HIS A 339 5.64 12.63 -8.50
C HIS A 339 6.66 12.94 -7.38
N ARG A 340 6.18 13.11 -6.15
CA ARG A 340 7.04 13.34 -4.98
C ARG A 340 7.92 12.12 -4.68
N ALA A 341 7.35 10.91 -4.68
CA ALA A 341 8.11 9.68 -4.46
C ALA A 341 9.23 9.49 -5.51
N GLY A 342 8.98 9.91 -6.76
CA GLY A 342 9.98 9.87 -7.83
C GLY A 342 11.10 10.91 -7.69
N ARG A 343 10.85 12.04 -7.03
CA ARG A 343 11.84 13.11 -6.83
C ARG A 343 12.72 12.88 -5.60
N ASP A 344 12.09 12.48 -4.50
CA ASP A 344 12.75 12.45 -3.19
C ASP A 344 13.60 11.19 -2.99
N ALA A 345 13.23 10.08 -3.61
CA ALA A 345 13.87 8.77 -3.42
C ALA A 345 14.37 8.14 -4.72
N THR A 346 15.28 8.79 -5.41
CA THR A 346 15.76 8.38 -6.75
C THR A 346 16.26 6.93 -6.84
N VAL A 347 16.93 6.41 -5.79
CA VAL A 347 17.43 5.03 -5.73
C VAL A 347 16.28 4.02 -5.57
N LEU A 348 15.23 4.40 -4.82
CA LEU A 348 14.07 3.54 -4.55
C LEU A 348 12.96 3.76 -5.59
N ALA A 349 13.04 4.80 -6.41
CA ALA A 349 11.99 5.22 -7.32
C ALA A 349 11.47 4.11 -8.24
N PRO A 350 12.28 3.22 -8.86
CA PRO A 350 11.75 2.15 -9.70
C PRO A 350 10.80 1.21 -8.93
N CYS A 351 11.17 0.84 -7.70
CA CYS A 351 10.34 -0.02 -6.87
C CYS A 351 9.10 0.73 -6.33
N ALA A 352 9.23 2.02 -6.02
CA ALA A 352 8.10 2.85 -5.59
C ALA A 352 7.07 3.00 -6.72
N MET A 353 7.50 3.29 -7.96
CA MET A 353 6.61 3.36 -9.12
C MET A 353 5.93 2.03 -9.39
N ALA A 354 6.67 0.92 -9.25
CA ALA A 354 6.11 -0.41 -9.35
C ALA A 354 5.02 -0.66 -8.29
N ALA A 355 5.27 -0.28 -7.03
CA ALA A 355 4.27 -0.42 -5.96
C ALA A 355 3.01 0.42 -6.22
N PHE A 356 3.17 1.69 -6.67
CA PHE A 356 2.04 2.53 -7.06
C PHE A 356 1.24 1.92 -8.20
N ALA A 357 1.92 1.43 -9.24
CA ALA A 357 1.28 0.80 -10.40
C ALA A 357 0.56 -0.49 -10.01
N THR A 358 1.18 -1.34 -9.17
CA THR A 358 0.56 -2.57 -8.65
C THR A 358 -0.67 -2.24 -7.80
N ALA A 359 -0.56 -1.30 -6.85
CA ALA A 359 -1.69 -0.89 -6.00
C ALA A 359 -2.84 -0.34 -6.85
N PHE A 360 -2.53 0.52 -7.82
CA PHE A 360 -3.54 1.10 -8.69
C PHE A 360 -4.22 0.05 -9.58
N ALA A 361 -3.45 -0.89 -10.14
CA ALA A 361 -4.01 -1.99 -10.95
C ALA A 361 -4.94 -2.89 -10.14
N ILE A 362 -4.60 -3.21 -8.87
CA ILE A 362 -5.48 -3.97 -7.97
C ILE A 362 -6.80 -3.20 -7.76
N GLY A 363 -6.73 -1.91 -7.47
CA GLY A 363 -7.93 -1.07 -7.31
C GLY A 363 -8.79 -0.98 -8.57
N CYS A 364 -8.18 -1.03 -9.77
CA CYS A 364 -8.90 -0.99 -11.03
C CYS A 364 -9.63 -2.29 -11.38
N VAL A 365 -9.16 -3.45 -10.88
CA VAL A 365 -9.65 -4.76 -11.34
C VAL A 365 -10.48 -5.49 -10.28
N GLY A 366 -10.09 -5.42 -9.00
CA GLY A 366 -10.64 -6.36 -8.04
C GLY A 366 -11.01 -5.85 -6.65
N VAL A 367 -10.73 -4.60 -6.29
CA VAL A 367 -10.95 -4.14 -4.93
C VAL A 367 -11.68 -2.80 -4.90
N GLY A 368 -12.76 -2.74 -4.14
CA GLY A 368 -13.48 -1.50 -3.87
C GLY A 368 -12.64 -0.49 -3.06
N LEU A 369 -13.00 0.78 -3.20
CA LEU A 369 -12.21 1.93 -2.74
C LEU A 369 -11.87 1.88 -1.24
N VAL A 370 -12.83 1.53 -0.39
CA VAL A 370 -12.70 1.68 1.07
C VAL A 370 -13.05 0.38 1.80
N THR A 371 -12.29 -0.66 1.51
CA THR A 371 -12.32 -1.87 2.34
C THR A 371 -11.19 -1.79 3.38
N ILE A 372 -11.48 -2.05 4.66
CA ILE A 372 -10.54 -1.88 5.79
C ILE A 372 -9.24 -2.65 5.53
N TRP A 373 -9.33 -3.91 5.09
CA TRP A 373 -8.16 -4.74 4.82
C TRP A 373 -7.28 -4.16 3.71
N TRP A 374 -7.88 -3.55 2.68
CA TRP A 374 -7.16 -2.92 1.58
C TRP A 374 -6.43 -1.66 2.03
N LEU A 375 -7.12 -0.77 2.76
CA LEU A 375 -6.52 0.43 3.33
C LEU A 375 -5.36 0.10 4.27
N THR A 376 -5.52 -0.94 5.12
CA THR A 376 -4.46 -1.41 6.00
C THR A 376 -3.27 -1.95 5.20
N THR A 377 -3.52 -2.70 4.12
CA THR A 377 -2.47 -3.21 3.23
C THR A 377 -1.69 -2.09 2.55
N LEU A 378 -2.38 -1.06 2.05
CA LEU A 378 -1.74 0.15 1.49
C LEU A 378 -0.91 0.89 2.53
N SER A 379 -1.44 1.06 3.73
CA SER A 379 -0.74 1.69 4.86
C SER A 379 0.54 0.94 5.19
N MET A 380 0.50 -0.38 5.19
CA MET A 380 1.67 -1.24 5.40
C MET A 380 2.73 -1.06 4.32
N ALA A 381 2.33 -1.02 3.06
CA ALA A 381 3.27 -0.78 1.96
C ALA A 381 3.94 0.60 2.08
N ILE A 382 3.17 1.64 2.40
CA ILE A 382 3.69 3.00 2.62
C ILE A 382 4.69 3.02 3.78
N LEU A 383 4.31 2.49 4.95
CA LEU A 383 5.18 2.46 6.13
C LEU A 383 6.46 1.67 5.88
N THR A 384 6.39 0.60 5.09
CA THR A 384 7.54 -0.20 4.71
C THR A 384 8.50 0.58 3.83
N PHE A 385 8.03 1.32 2.83
CA PHE A 385 8.88 2.20 2.01
C PHE A 385 9.53 3.31 2.83
N VAL A 386 8.79 3.93 3.74
CA VAL A 386 9.32 4.94 4.67
C VAL A 386 10.40 4.34 5.57
N ALA A 387 10.19 3.13 6.08
CA ALA A 387 11.18 2.43 6.89
C ALA A 387 12.47 2.15 6.11
N ILE A 388 12.35 1.74 4.84
CA ILE A 388 13.51 1.50 3.95
C ILE A 388 14.24 2.82 3.65
N GLU A 389 13.53 3.88 3.35
CA GLU A 389 14.11 5.21 3.11
C GLU A 389 14.93 5.66 4.32
N ARG A 390 14.38 5.52 5.54
CA ARG A 390 15.09 5.81 6.80
C ARG A 390 16.23 4.82 7.11
N GLY A 391 16.29 3.69 6.41
CA GLY A 391 17.39 2.71 6.48
C GLY A 391 18.54 2.94 5.52
N GLN A 392 18.42 3.90 4.60
CA GLN A 392 19.43 4.17 3.56
C GLN A 392 20.71 4.85 4.08
N PHE A 393 20.87 5.00 5.39
CA PHE A 393 22.08 5.58 5.96
C PHE A 393 23.32 4.76 5.63
N ARG A 394 24.19 5.33 4.83
CA ARG A 394 25.63 4.99 4.81
C ARG A 394 26.28 5.81 5.90
N SER A 395 26.67 5.18 7.01
CA SER A 395 27.66 5.79 7.88
C SER A 395 28.93 5.94 7.02
N ARG A 396 29.24 7.18 6.59
CA ARG A 396 30.58 7.48 6.10
C ARG A 396 31.47 7.18 7.30
N ARG A 397 32.27 6.11 7.25
CA ARG A 397 33.40 5.96 8.15
C ARG A 397 34.18 7.25 8.06
N PRO A 398 34.48 7.95 9.17
CA PRO A 398 35.41 9.06 9.14
C PRO A 398 36.65 8.52 8.41
N LYS A 399 37.07 9.18 7.35
CA LYS A 399 38.41 8.92 6.81
C LYS A 399 39.33 9.17 7.97
N VAL A 400 40.06 8.16 8.44
CA VAL A 400 41.17 8.33 9.38
C VAL A 400 42.04 9.37 8.73
N GLY A 401 42.03 10.59 9.26
CA GLY A 401 42.93 11.64 8.82
C GLY A 401 44.35 11.06 8.93
N LEU A 402 45.07 11.08 7.82
CA LEU A 402 46.49 10.77 7.85
C LEU A 402 47.10 11.59 8.99
N ILE A 403 47.57 10.93 10.05
CA ILE A 403 48.29 11.59 11.13
C ILE A 403 49.36 12.44 10.47
N PRO A 404 49.40 13.78 10.69
CA PRO A 404 50.48 14.59 10.15
C PRO A 404 51.80 13.98 10.66
N ARG A 405 52.67 13.55 9.72
CA ARG A 405 54.03 13.13 10.09
C ARG A 405 54.65 14.29 10.83
N LEU A 406 54.91 14.08 12.12
CA LEU A 406 55.73 15.02 12.91
C LEU A 406 57.03 15.23 12.15
N PRO A 407 57.50 16.48 12.00
CA PRO A 407 58.81 16.76 11.38
C PRO A 407 59.85 16.06 12.22
N ALA A 408 60.74 15.30 11.58
CA ALA A 408 61.90 14.71 12.21
C ALA A 408 62.71 15.86 12.85
N ARG A 409 62.89 15.80 14.19
CA ARG A 409 63.84 16.65 14.87
C ARG A 409 65.22 16.25 14.39
N GLY A 410 65.88 17.15 13.65
CA GLY A 410 67.30 17.13 13.42
C GLY A 410 68.10 17.64 14.64
#